data_898c47f3d46c7cd6c39edddcbdfdcb50
#
_entry.id   898c47f3d46c7cd6c39edddcbdfdcb50
#
_cell.length_a   1.000
_cell.length_b   1.000
_cell.length_c   1.000
_cell.angle_alpha   90.00
_cell.angle_beta   90.00
_cell.angle_gamma   90.00
#
_symmetry.space_group_name_H-M   'P 1'
#
loop_
_entity.id
_entity.type
_entity.pdbx_description
1 polymer ?
#
loop_
_entity_poly.entity_id
_entity_poly.type
_entity_poly.pdbx_seq_one_letter_code
_entity_poly.pdbx_strand_id
1 'polypeptide(L)'
;MTKYPGIAFFKWDCNSPITNIYSMYLKENQSHLYIDYVRGLYKVLDRIKAKYPDLPMMLCSGGGGRSDYEALKYFTEFWPSDNTDPIERLFIQWGFSQVFPSKTLCAHVTTWNRGTSIKFRTDVAMMCKLGFDIKLDDMSQSDHLYCVQAVKNYNRLKPVILDGDLYRLVSPYGSNHTSS
;
A
#
# COMPACT_ATOMS: atom_id res chain seq x y z
N MET A 1 -1.68 21.19 -6.80
CA MET A 1 -2.66 20.61 -7.70
C MET A 1 -3.28 21.65 -8.66
N THR A 2 -3.75 22.78 -8.19
CA THR A 2 -4.30 23.83 -9.12
C THR A 2 -3.29 24.23 -10.20
N LYS A 3 -2.00 24.26 -9.86
CA LYS A 3 -0.88 24.53 -10.79
C LYS A 3 -0.59 23.36 -11.76
N TYR A 4 -1.04 22.15 -11.42
CA TYR A 4 -0.78 20.91 -12.17
C TYR A 4 -2.09 20.13 -12.35
N PRO A 5 -2.94 20.50 -13.31
CA PRO A 5 -4.28 19.93 -13.46
C PRO A 5 -4.30 18.47 -13.92
N GLY A 6 -3.16 17.96 -14.41
CA GLY A 6 -3.04 16.55 -14.84
C GLY A 6 -2.74 15.53 -13.76
N ILE A 7 -2.73 15.93 -12.46
CA ILE A 7 -2.50 14.97 -11.37
C ILE A 7 -3.76 14.13 -11.19
N ALA A 8 -3.65 12.83 -11.50
CA ALA A 8 -4.72 11.85 -11.39
C ALA A 8 -4.61 10.96 -10.16
N PHE A 9 -3.46 10.97 -9.45
CA PHE A 9 -3.18 10.16 -8.28
C PHE A 9 -2.13 10.84 -7.41
N PHE A 10 -2.20 10.65 -6.10
CA PHE A 10 -1.26 11.24 -5.15
C PHE A 10 -0.80 10.23 -4.10
N LYS A 11 0.50 9.95 -4.04
CA LYS A 11 1.11 9.22 -2.93
C LYS A 11 1.54 10.21 -1.85
N TRP A 12 0.93 10.10 -0.68
CA TRP A 12 1.30 10.86 0.50
C TRP A 12 2.31 10.08 1.31
N ASP A 13 3.55 10.50 1.23
CA ASP A 13 4.65 9.86 1.93
C ASP A 13 5.19 10.78 3.04
N CYS A 14 5.34 10.22 4.23
CA CYS A 14 5.88 10.94 5.39
C CYS A 14 6.65 9.96 6.28
N ASN A 15 7.91 9.73 5.97
CA ASN A 15 8.76 8.70 6.56
C ASN A 15 9.38 9.09 7.91
N SER A 16 8.99 10.22 8.49
CA SER A 16 9.56 10.71 9.73
C SER A 16 8.78 10.17 10.94
N PRO A 17 9.28 9.18 11.67
CA PRO A 17 8.72 8.87 12.98
C PRO A 17 8.96 10.07 13.91
N ILE A 18 7.95 10.40 14.71
CA ILE A 18 8.06 11.47 15.71
C ILE A 18 8.78 10.90 16.93
N THR A 19 10.11 10.93 16.91
CA THR A 19 10.94 10.42 18.02
C THR A 19 11.25 11.48 19.05
N ASN A 20 11.30 12.76 18.65
CA ASN A 20 11.49 13.89 19.54
C ASN A 20 10.13 14.53 19.84
N ILE A 21 9.64 14.35 21.07
CA ILE A 21 8.32 14.78 21.51
C ILE A 21 8.40 16.24 21.98
N TYR A 22 8.64 17.15 21.05
CA TYR A 22 8.68 18.58 21.36
C TYR A 22 8.07 19.43 20.26
N SER A 23 7.21 20.36 20.65
CA SER A 23 6.67 21.39 19.75
C SER A 23 6.61 22.74 20.48
N MET A 24 7.22 23.75 19.92
CA MET A 24 7.14 25.13 20.44
C MET A 24 5.70 25.63 20.56
N TYR A 25 4.81 25.14 19.69
CA TYR A 25 3.39 25.49 19.69
C TYR A 25 2.67 24.97 20.95
N LEU A 26 3.02 23.77 21.42
CA LEU A 26 2.36 23.11 22.55
C LEU A 26 2.77 23.65 23.91
N LYS A 27 3.84 24.43 24.00
CA LYS A 27 4.34 25.01 25.26
C LYS A 27 4.40 23.98 26.39
N GLU A 28 3.56 24.12 27.40
CA GLU A 28 3.47 23.23 28.56
C GLU A 28 2.73 21.91 28.28
N ASN A 29 1.96 21.84 27.18
CA ASN A 29 1.14 20.68 26.82
C ASN A 29 1.87 19.70 25.90
N GLN A 30 3.16 19.46 26.11
CA GLN A 30 3.97 18.58 25.23
C GLN A 30 3.43 17.15 25.12
N SER A 31 2.77 16.64 26.16
CA SER A 31 2.12 15.32 26.17
C SER A 31 0.99 15.17 25.14
N HIS A 32 0.45 16.26 24.62
CA HIS A 32 -0.59 16.27 23.60
C HIS A 32 -0.06 16.07 22.17
N LEU A 33 1.26 16.11 21.97
CA LEU A 33 1.87 16.19 20.65
C LEU A 33 1.34 15.11 19.69
N TYR A 34 1.32 13.86 20.10
CA TYR A 34 0.89 12.76 19.20
C TYR A 34 -0.58 12.90 18.80
N ILE A 35 -1.44 13.26 19.73
CA ILE A 35 -2.88 13.43 19.48
C ILE A 35 -3.12 14.64 18.56
N ASP A 36 -2.51 15.77 18.90
CA ASP A 36 -2.71 17.01 18.15
C ASP A 36 -2.06 16.97 16.76
N TYR A 37 -0.97 16.23 16.62
CA TYR A 37 -0.37 15.95 15.31
C TYR A 37 -1.35 15.20 14.39
N VAL A 38 -1.95 14.11 14.86
CA VAL A 38 -2.92 13.31 14.07
C VAL A 38 -4.15 14.14 13.75
N ARG A 39 -4.69 14.88 14.72
CA ARG A 39 -5.83 15.80 14.48
C ARG A 39 -5.49 16.89 13.47
N GLY A 40 -4.26 17.44 13.53
CA GLY A 40 -3.76 18.41 12.56
C GLY A 40 -3.64 17.81 11.15
N LEU A 41 -3.13 16.60 11.04
CA LEU A 41 -3.05 15.88 9.77
C LEU A 41 -4.45 15.69 9.15
N TYR A 42 -5.42 15.21 9.92
CA TYR A 42 -6.78 15.00 9.41
C TYR A 42 -7.45 16.30 9.00
N LYS A 43 -7.25 17.42 9.71
CA LYS A 43 -7.72 18.73 9.26
C LYS A 43 -7.15 19.15 7.91
N VAL A 44 -5.89 18.81 7.63
CA VAL A 44 -5.28 19.06 6.30
C VAL A 44 -5.93 18.17 5.25
N LEU A 45 -6.13 16.89 5.55
CA LEU A 45 -6.77 15.92 4.65
C LEU A 45 -8.24 16.28 4.35
N ASP A 46 -9.00 16.74 5.35
CA ASP A 46 -10.36 17.27 5.16
C ASP A 46 -10.39 18.40 4.12
N ARG A 47 -9.46 19.35 4.23
CA ARG A 47 -9.35 20.46 3.27
C ARG A 47 -8.95 20.00 1.87
N ILE A 48 -8.11 18.96 1.77
CA ILE A 48 -7.73 18.36 0.48
C ILE A 48 -8.95 17.69 -0.14
N LYS A 49 -9.66 16.85 0.62
CA LYS A 49 -10.85 16.14 0.14
C LYS A 49 -11.99 17.10 -0.23
N ALA A 50 -12.22 18.16 0.52
CA ALA A 50 -13.20 19.17 0.19
C ALA A 50 -12.90 19.87 -1.17
N LYS A 51 -11.61 20.05 -1.49
CA LYS A 51 -11.19 20.69 -2.74
C LYS A 51 -11.04 19.73 -3.92
N TYR A 52 -10.70 18.47 -3.65
CA TYR A 52 -10.41 17.42 -4.64
C TYR A 52 -11.09 16.11 -4.22
N PRO A 53 -12.42 16.03 -4.22
CA PRO A 53 -13.18 14.90 -3.67
C PRO A 53 -12.86 13.57 -4.34
N ASP A 54 -12.61 13.59 -5.65
CA ASP A 54 -12.41 12.39 -6.47
C ASP A 54 -10.93 12.01 -6.63
N LEU A 55 -10.01 12.75 -6.01
CA LEU A 55 -8.59 12.43 -6.11
C LEU A 55 -8.26 11.17 -5.29
N PRO A 56 -7.86 10.06 -5.93
CA PRO A 56 -7.38 8.89 -5.21
C PRO A 56 -6.01 9.19 -4.58
N MET A 57 -5.84 8.76 -3.34
CA MET A 57 -4.59 8.95 -2.60
C MET A 57 -4.13 7.64 -1.97
N MET A 58 -2.82 7.39 -2.04
CA MET A 58 -2.14 6.32 -1.31
C MET A 58 -1.45 6.90 -0.08
N LEU A 59 -1.61 6.24 1.06
CA LEU A 59 -0.87 6.56 2.27
C LEU A 59 0.39 5.69 2.37
N CYS A 60 1.52 6.35 2.57
CA CYS A 60 2.80 5.75 2.88
C CYS A 60 3.47 6.48 4.04
N SER A 61 4.15 5.74 4.90
CA SER A 61 4.99 6.30 5.97
C SER A 61 5.99 5.24 6.41
N GLY A 62 7.09 5.09 5.66
CA GLY A 62 8.01 3.98 5.83
C GLY A 62 7.28 2.63 5.71
N GLY A 63 6.40 2.52 4.72
CA GLY A 63 5.37 1.49 4.64
C GLY A 63 4.08 1.88 5.36
N GLY A 64 3.49 0.95 6.11
CA GLY A 64 2.19 1.10 6.74
C GLY A 64 2.17 1.80 8.10
N GLY A 65 3.21 2.55 8.47
CA GLY A 65 3.36 3.12 9.81
C GLY A 65 2.27 4.10 10.26
N ARG A 66 1.41 4.57 9.36
CA ARG A 66 0.29 5.47 9.67
C ARG A 66 -1.06 4.92 9.18
N SER A 67 -1.12 3.62 8.90
CA SER A 67 -2.36 2.99 8.46
C SER A 67 -3.29 2.81 9.66
N ASP A 68 -4.45 3.45 9.61
CA ASP A 68 -5.53 3.30 10.57
C ASP A 68 -6.90 3.41 9.88
N TYR A 69 -7.98 3.10 10.61
CA TYR A 69 -9.32 3.14 10.04
C TYR A 69 -9.81 4.56 9.71
N GLU A 70 -9.38 5.58 10.45
CA GLU A 70 -9.74 6.97 10.17
C GLU A 70 -9.13 7.43 8.84
N ALA A 71 -7.90 6.96 8.53
CA ALA A 71 -7.22 7.25 7.28
C ALA A 71 -7.99 6.76 6.04
N LEU A 72 -8.83 5.71 6.17
CA LEU A 72 -9.67 5.21 5.07
C LEU A 72 -10.72 6.22 4.55
N LYS A 73 -11.02 7.28 5.31
CA LYS A 73 -11.84 8.39 4.82
C LYS A 73 -11.17 9.18 3.70
N TYR A 74 -9.85 9.20 3.68
CA TYR A 74 -9.05 10.05 2.82
C TYR A 74 -8.28 9.26 1.76
N PHE A 75 -7.76 8.09 2.16
CA PHE A 75 -6.89 7.28 1.33
C PHE A 75 -7.65 6.08 0.75
N THR A 76 -7.47 5.87 -0.54
CA THR A 76 -8.05 4.73 -1.25
C THR A 76 -7.22 3.46 -1.05
N GLU A 77 -5.97 3.63 -0.59
CA GLU A 77 -5.03 2.54 -0.45
C GLU A 77 -3.84 2.88 0.45
N PHE A 78 -3.24 1.83 0.99
CA PHE A 78 -2.04 1.88 1.81
C PHE A 78 -0.88 1.18 1.12
N TRP A 79 0.32 1.73 1.31
CA TRP A 79 1.56 1.05 1.04
C TRP A 79 1.99 0.27 2.30
N PRO A 80 1.78 -1.05 2.38
CA PRO A 80 1.91 -1.76 3.65
C PRO A 80 3.35 -1.87 4.15
N SER A 81 4.34 -1.89 3.24
CA SER A 81 5.76 -1.97 3.58
C SER A 81 6.64 -1.60 2.40
N ASP A 82 7.77 -0.96 2.67
CA ASP A 82 8.82 -0.72 1.69
C ASP A 82 9.59 -2.01 1.34
N ASN A 83 9.48 -3.05 2.17
CA ASN A 83 9.97 -4.37 1.82
C ASN A 83 9.06 -5.01 0.77
N THR A 84 9.54 -5.08 -0.46
CA THR A 84 8.82 -5.65 -1.61
C THR A 84 9.32 -7.02 -2.03
N ASP A 85 10.17 -7.66 -1.21
CA ASP A 85 10.55 -9.05 -1.42
C ASP A 85 9.28 -9.93 -1.41
N PRO A 86 9.02 -10.73 -2.44
CA PRO A 86 7.76 -11.46 -2.56
C PRO A 86 7.58 -12.53 -1.49
N ILE A 87 8.66 -13.08 -0.92
CA ILE A 87 8.57 -14.04 0.20
C ILE A 87 8.11 -13.29 1.45
N GLU A 88 8.76 -12.16 1.77
CA GLU A 88 8.37 -11.32 2.91
C GLU A 88 6.95 -10.76 2.74
N ARG A 89 6.56 -10.44 1.51
CA ARG A 89 5.22 -9.94 1.21
C ARG A 89 4.09 -10.93 1.51
N LEU A 90 4.34 -12.22 1.48
CA LEU A 90 3.35 -13.21 1.96
C LEU A 90 2.97 -12.95 3.41
N PHE A 91 3.97 -12.72 4.27
CA PHE A 91 3.76 -12.43 5.69
C PHE A 91 3.14 -11.05 5.91
N ILE A 92 3.66 -10.04 5.23
CA ILE A 92 3.19 -8.65 5.34
C ILE A 92 1.73 -8.53 4.91
N GLN A 93 1.39 -9.06 3.73
CA GLN A 93 0.01 -9.01 3.20
C GLN A 93 -0.95 -9.85 4.03
N TRP A 94 -0.51 -11.01 4.51
CA TRP A 94 -1.28 -11.81 5.45
C TRP A 94 -1.59 -11.03 6.73
N GLY A 95 -0.59 -10.42 7.35
CA GLY A 95 -0.74 -9.60 8.57
C GLY A 95 -1.70 -8.43 8.35
N PHE A 96 -1.49 -7.63 7.30
CA PHE A 96 -2.38 -6.51 6.97
C PHE A 96 -3.81 -6.94 6.69
N SER A 97 -4.00 -8.07 6.03
CA SER A 97 -5.33 -8.59 5.71
C SER A 97 -6.17 -8.99 6.93
N GLN A 98 -5.54 -9.11 8.12
CA GLN A 98 -6.29 -9.33 9.37
C GLN A 98 -7.10 -8.09 9.79
N VAL A 99 -6.67 -6.91 9.37
CA VAL A 99 -7.23 -5.62 9.80
C VAL A 99 -7.82 -4.83 8.64
N PHE A 100 -7.27 -4.97 7.43
CA PHE A 100 -7.67 -4.18 6.27
C PHE A 100 -8.07 -5.07 5.08
N PRO A 101 -9.12 -4.73 4.34
CA PRO A 101 -9.53 -5.49 3.15
C PRO A 101 -8.49 -5.36 2.02
N SER A 102 -8.40 -6.39 1.17
CA SER A 102 -7.42 -6.48 0.06
C SER A 102 -7.45 -5.25 -0.86
N LYS A 103 -8.60 -4.65 -1.07
CA LYS A 103 -8.75 -3.45 -1.91
C LYS A 103 -8.09 -2.19 -1.38
N THR A 104 -7.66 -2.21 -0.12
CA THR A 104 -6.92 -1.09 0.49
C THR A 104 -5.41 -1.30 0.49
N LEU A 105 -4.92 -2.45 0.03
CA LEU A 105 -3.51 -2.79 0.07
C LEU A 105 -2.87 -2.74 -1.31
N CYS A 106 -1.74 -2.04 -1.42
CA CYS A 106 -0.92 -2.04 -2.62
C CYS A 106 0.15 -3.13 -2.56
N ALA A 107 0.25 -3.88 -3.64
CA ALA A 107 1.28 -4.91 -3.81
C ALA A 107 1.93 -4.74 -5.18
N HIS A 108 3.23 -4.45 -5.17
CA HIS A 108 3.96 -4.21 -6.41
C HIS A 108 4.99 -5.30 -6.67
N VAL A 109 5.10 -5.67 -7.93
CA VAL A 109 6.23 -6.43 -8.46
C VAL A 109 7.39 -5.46 -8.64
N THR A 110 8.50 -5.71 -7.93
CA THR A 110 9.67 -4.85 -7.96
C THR A 110 10.91 -5.61 -8.38
N THR A 111 12.07 -4.98 -8.34
CA THR A 111 13.36 -5.62 -8.63
C THR A 111 13.95 -6.40 -7.46
N TRP A 112 13.34 -6.35 -6.26
CA TRP A 112 13.83 -7.11 -5.11
C TRP A 112 13.62 -8.62 -5.30
N ASN A 113 14.56 -9.40 -4.79
CA ASN A 113 14.59 -10.85 -4.88
C ASN A 113 14.37 -11.38 -6.31
N ARG A 114 15.22 -10.95 -7.24
CA ARG A 114 15.19 -11.43 -8.64
C ARG A 114 15.47 -12.93 -8.77
N GLY A 115 15.92 -13.60 -7.70
CA GLY A 115 16.08 -15.04 -7.67
C GLY A 115 14.76 -15.83 -7.69
N THR A 116 13.64 -15.17 -7.38
CA THR A 116 12.30 -15.74 -7.51
C THR A 116 11.74 -15.52 -8.93
N SER A 117 10.95 -16.46 -9.41
CA SER A 117 10.36 -16.36 -10.75
C SER A 117 9.41 -15.16 -10.85
N ILE A 118 9.30 -14.58 -12.03
CA ILE A 118 8.33 -13.50 -12.30
C ILE A 118 6.90 -13.94 -12.00
N LYS A 119 6.58 -15.21 -12.23
CA LYS A 119 5.29 -15.79 -11.90
C LYS A 119 5.00 -15.68 -10.40
N PHE A 120 5.90 -16.15 -9.54
CA PHE A 120 5.72 -16.11 -8.10
C PHE A 120 5.56 -14.66 -7.60
N ARG A 121 6.41 -13.75 -8.06
CA ARG A 121 6.36 -12.33 -7.70
C ARG A 121 5.03 -11.69 -8.07
N THR A 122 4.52 -12.05 -9.24
CA THR A 122 3.24 -11.53 -9.76
C THR A 122 2.06 -12.15 -9.02
N ASP A 123 2.08 -13.45 -8.74
CA ASP A 123 1.00 -14.14 -8.00
C ASP A 123 0.84 -13.54 -6.60
N VAL A 124 1.95 -13.29 -5.90
CA VAL A 124 1.93 -12.63 -4.58
C VAL A 124 1.34 -11.21 -4.68
N ALA A 125 1.73 -10.44 -5.68
CA ALA A 125 1.22 -9.08 -5.86
C ALA A 125 -0.27 -9.04 -6.27
N MET A 126 -0.75 -10.07 -6.97
CA MET A 126 -2.15 -10.19 -7.38
C MET A 126 -3.12 -10.43 -6.22
N MET A 127 -2.65 -10.80 -5.04
CA MET A 127 -3.50 -10.95 -3.85
C MET A 127 -4.12 -9.63 -3.36
N CYS A 128 -3.64 -8.49 -3.86
CA CYS A 128 -4.06 -7.14 -3.48
C CYS A 128 -4.17 -6.25 -4.72
N LYS A 129 -4.02 -4.94 -4.58
CA LYS A 129 -3.91 -4.01 -5.72
C LYS A 129 -2.56 -4.20 -6.40
N LEU A 130 -2.57 -4.90 -7.53
CA LEU A 130 -1.38 -5.15 -8.34
C LEU A 130 -0.81 -3.88 -8.93
N GLY A 131 0.50 -3.69 -8.77
CA GLY A 131 1.29 -2.69 -9.47
C GLY A 131 2.66 -3.22 -9.89
N PHE A 132 3.35 -2.45 -10.70
CA PHE A 132 4.72 -2.74 -11.15
C PHE A 132 5.60 -1.52 -10.88
N ASP A 133 6.74 -1.76 -10.24
CA ASP A 133 7.78 -0.77 -9.98
C ASP A 133 9.12 -1.38 -10.37
N ILE A 134 9.27 -1.57 -11.68
CA ILE A 134 10.43 -2.22 -12.32
C ILE A 134 10.80 -1.47 -13.59
N LYS A 135 12.07 -1.54 -13.95
CA LYS A 135 12.52 -1.05 -15.26
C LYS A 135 12.22 -2.12 -16.32
N LEU A 136 11.46 -1.76 -17.33
CA LEU A 136 11.10 -2.69 -18.41
C LEU A 136 12.33 -3.18 -19.18
N ASP A 137 13.33 -2.31 -19.38
CA ASP A 137 14.57 -2.63 -20.06
C ASP A 137 15.42 -3.70 -19.32
N ASP A 138 15.19 -3.87 -18.02
CA ASP A 138 15.87 -4.88 -17.21
C ASP A 138 15.18 -6.26 -17.26
N MET A 139 14.06 -6.37 -17.96
CA MET A 139 13.27 -7.60 -18.05
C MET A 139 13.65 -8.42 -19.29
N SER A 140 13.61 -9.76 -19.15
CA SER A 140 13.62 -10.63 -20.31
C SER A 140 12.34 -10.47 -21.13
N GLN A 141 12.38 -10.78 -22.44
CA GLN A 141 11.19 -10.74 -23.28
C GLN A 141 10.12 -11.70 -22.77
N SER A 142 10.50 -12.87 -22.25
CA SER A 142 9.57 -13.85 -21.68
C SER A 142 8.87 -13.31 -20.43
N ASP A 143 9.61 -12.66 -19.52
CA ASP A 143 9.02 -12.07 -18.32
C ASP A 143 8.10 -10.90 -18.64
N HIS A 144 8.46 -10.08 -19.64
CA HIS A 144 7.60 -9.01 -20.10
C HIS A 144 6.27 -9.56 -20.66
N LEU A 145 6.31 -10.56 -21.51
CA LEU A 145 5.11 -11.20 -22.04
C LEU A 145 4.26 -11.83 -20.93
N TYR A 146 4.91 -12.45 -19.95
CA TYR A 146 4.22 -12.98 -18.76
C TYR A 146 3.49 -11.86 -17.99
N CYS A 147 4.15 -10.75 -17.71
CA CYS A 147 3.55 -9.62 -17.00
C CYS A 147 2.34 -9.03 -17.76
N VAL A 148 2.44 -8.90 -19.09
CA VAL A 148 1.30 -8.45 -19.92
C VAL A 148 0.10 -9.40 -19.76
N GLN A 149 0.33 -10.72 -19.76
CA GLN A 149 -0.73 -11.69 -19.55
C GLN A 149 -1.27 -11.67 -18.11
N ALA A 150 -0.40 -11.47 -17.11
CA ALA A 150 -0.78 -11.35 -15.72
C ALA A 150 -1.69 -10.13 -15.48
N VAL A 151 -1.40 -8.98 -16.09
CA VAL A 151 -2.27 -7.80 -16.03
C VAL A 151 -3.66 -8.09 -16.63
N LYS A 152 -3.72 -8.81 -17.76
CA LYS A 152 -5.01 -9.21 -18.36
C LYS A 152 -5.80 -10.12 -17.42
N ASN A 153 -5.13 -11.09 -16.80
CA ASN A 153 -5.74 -12.00 -15.83
C ASN A 153 -6.20 -11.25 -14.58
N TYR A 154 -5.37 -10.37 -14.05
CA TYR A 154 -5.72 -9.53 -12.91
C TYR A 154 -6.96 -8.69 -13.18
N ASN A 155 -7.04 -8.02 -14.34
CA ASN A 155 -8.21 -7.20 -14.70
C ASN A 155 -9.49 -8.03 -14.75
N ARG A 156 -9.42 -9.29 -15.19
CA ARG A 156 -10.56 -10.22 -15.17
C ARG A 156 -10.96 -10.65 -13.76
N LEU A 157 -9.97 -10.88 -12.88
CA LEU A 157 -10.17 -11.37 -11.51
C LEU A 157 -10.37 -10.24 -10.49
N LYS A 158 -10.03 -9.02 -10.86
CA LYS A 158 -10.06 -7.85 -9.97
C LYS A 158 -11.34 -7.69 -9.15
N PRO A 159 -12.55 -7.88 -9.70
CA PRO A 159 -13.76 -7.78 -8.89
C PRO A 159 -13.79 -8.80 -7.74
N VAL A 160 -13.30 -10.02 -7.97
CA VAL A 160 -13.23 -11.05 -6.92
C VAL A 160 -12.14 -10.73 -5.91
N ILE A 161 -10.94 -10.35 -6.38
CA ILE A 161 -9.79 -10.05 -5.51
C ILE A 161 -10.06 -8.86 -4.59
N LEU A 162 -10.68 -7.81 -5.10
CA LEU A 162 -10.85 -6.56 -4.36
C LEU A 162 -12.18 -6.43 -3.63
N ASP A 163 -13.24 -7.05 -4.15
CA ASP A 163 -14.60 -6.88 -3.63
C ASP A 163 -15.24 -8.19 -3.14
N GLY A 164 -14.57 -9.33 -3.35
CA GLY A 164 -14.99 -10.63 -2.80
C GLY A 164 -14.56 -10.84 -1.35
N ASP A 165 -15.07 -11.91 -0.75
CA ASP A 165 -14.69 -12.33 0.59
C ASP A 165 -13.34 -13.06 0.57
N LEU A 166 -12.46 -12.71 1.51
CA LEU A 166 -11.15 -13.33 1.66
C LEU A 166 -11.21 -14.47 2.70
N TYR A 167 -10.94 -15.69 2.25
CA TYR A 167 -10.81 -16.87 3.11
C TYR A 167 -9.35 -17.26 3.25
N ARG A 168 -8.83 -17.26 4.49
CA ARG A 168 -7.45 -17.64 4.81
C ARG A 168 -7.41 -19.13 5.10
N LEU A 169 -6.82 -19.91 4.20
CA LEU A 169 -6.81 -21.37 4.30
C LEU A 169 -5.62 -21.89 5.10
N VAL A 170 -4.41 -21.39 4.83
CA VAL A 170 -3.18 -21.82 5.49
C VAL A 170 -2.32 -20.62 5.85
N SER A 171 -1.91 -20.56 7.13
CA SER A 171 -1.05 -19.47 7.64
C SER A 171 0.39 -19.61 7.14
N PRO A 172 1.03 -18.52 6.68
CA PRO A 172 2.45 -18.55 6.35
C PRO A 172 3.36 -18.78 7.56
N TYR A 173 2.86 -18.56 8.77
CA TYR A 173 3.64 -18.73 10.00
C TYR A 173 3.68 -20.15 10.53
N GLY A 174 2.77 -21.01 10.13
CA GLY A 174 2.64 -22.39 10.63
C GLY A 174 3.06 -23.46 9.64
N SER A 175 3.44 -23.09 8.42
CA SER A 175 3.72 -24.05 7.35
C SER A 175 4.64 -23.43 6.29
N ASN A 176 5.41 -24.28 5.59
CA ASN A 176 6.16 -23.88 4.40
C ASN A 176 5.25 -23.73 3.15
N HIS A 177 3.96 -24.01 3.29
CA HIS A 177 2.96 -23.88 2.24
C HIS A 177 1.88 -22.92 2.69
N THR A 178 1.62 -21.88 1.90
CA THR A 178 0.57 -20.90 2.16
C THR A 178 -0.47 -20.94 1.07
N SER A 179 -1.73 -20.77 1.42
CA SER A 179 -2.81 -20.58 0.45
C SER A 179 -3.91 -19.65 0.99
N SER A 180 -4.49 -18.88 0.10
CA SER A 180 -5.65 -18.02 0.36
C SER A 180 -6.51 -17.88 -0.89
#